data_cdea883e24c6526ef301aa733f79652c
#
_entry.id   cdea883e24c6526ef301aa733f79652c
#
_cell.length_a   1.000
_cell.length_b   1.000
_cell.length_c   1.000
_cell.angle_alpha   90.00
_cell.angle_beta   90.00
_cell.angle_gamma   90.00
#
_symmetry.space_group_name_H-M   'P 1'
#
loop_
_entity.id
_entity.type
_entity.pdbx_description
1 polymer ?
#
loop_
_entity_poly.entity_id
_entity_poly.type
_entity_poly.pdbx_seq_one_letter_code
_entity_poly.pdbx_strand_id
1 'polypeptide(L)'
;MKIHFPIVLVVISLAGGCIIPESNHVEPEYHLLVSLSSDDNETLHLPDLSFYVREVSIPPYLDDSRFARRQNTSSLAYEENHRWGEPLGEGISRVVGLNLSSILGSLSYSSYPSRARNAATYEISLSVLQFERVERFKVRVVAVVEIFHRNSLQSQFKVDELIPIEGSGVENETRALSVALDEISQIISSEIFELPLSQCMLIKISEVDYNNTSLDQLLRELSSHFMSNTNSDQQIDNVISLASGFDHSTTLNISISEQDVTLLDLIKQIQRKTDTTLKFSRNEITFVPLP
;
A
#
# COMPACT_ATOMS: atom_id res chain seq x y z
N MET A 1 -78.05 25.24 37.17
CA MET A 1 -76.61 25.47 37.39
C MET A 1 -75.84 24.12 37.52
N LYS A 2 -75.73 23.31 36.41
CA LYS A 2 -75.12 21.96 36.44
C LYS A 2 -74.41 21.54 35.15
N ILE A 3 -73.86 22.51 34.35
CA ILE A 3 -73.32 22.18 33.00
C ILE A 3 -71.82 22.45 32.89
N HIS A 4 -71.08 22.90 33.94
CA HIS A 4 -69.67 23.26 33.80
C HIS A 4 -68.65 22.19 34.24
N PHE A 5 -69.06 21.12 34.88
CA PHE A 5 -68.19 20.11 35.42
C PHE A 5 -67.55 19.18 34.35
N PRO A 6 -68.23 18.75 33.28
CA PRO A 6 -67.62 17.91 32.25
C PRO A 6 -66.63 18.63 31.35
N ILE A 7 -66.78 19.97 31.14
CA ILE A 7 -65.91 20.75 30.26
C ILE A 7 -64.51 20.95 30.92
N VAL A 8 -64.47 21.14 32.20
CA VAL A 8 -63.17 21.26 32.94
C VAL A 8 -62.38 19.97 32.93
N LEU A 9 -63.03 18.81 33.00
CA LEU A 9 -62.36 17.51 32.96
C LEU A 9 -61.75 17.19 31.56
N VAL A 10 -62.43 17.64 30.48
CA VAL A 10 -61.92 17.46 29.08
C VAL A 10 -60.72 18.38 28.81
N VAL A 11 -60.69 19.60 29.36
CA VAL A 11 -59.56 20.52 29.18
C VAL A 11 -58.30 20.05 29.90
N ILE A 12 -58.45 19.40 31.08
CA ILE A 12 -57.29 18.84 31.82
C ILE A 12 -56.69 17.61 31.07
N SER A 13 -57.49 16.82 30.35
CA SER A 13 -56.98 15.69 29.60
C SER A 13 -56.21 16.08 28.31
N LEU A 14 -56.42 17.30 27.81
CA LEU A 14 -55.69 17.86 26.67
C LEU A 14 -54.36 18.53 27.03
N ALA A 15 -54.14 18.82 28.33
CA ALA A 15 -52.88 19.40 28.84
C ALA A 15 -51.82 18.35 29.16
N GLY A 16 -52.07 17.05 28.97
CA GLY A 16 -51.06 15.97 28.97
C GLY A 16 -50.17 16.10 27.75
N GLY A 17 -49.38 17.20 27.68
CA GLY A 17 -48.37 17.40 26.64
C GLY A 17 -47.46 16.16 26.56
N CYS A 18 -47.24 15.65 25.37
CA CYS A 18 -46.20 14.66 25.09
C CYS A 18 -44.90 15.15 25.72
N ILE A 19 -44.51 14.58 26.85
CA ILE A 19 -43.11 14.65 27.32
C ILE A 19 -42.35 13.85 26.24
N ILE A 20 -41.84 14.57 25.24
CA ILE A 20 -40.84 14.01 24.32
C ILE A 20 -39.60 13.89 25.21
N PRO A 21 -39.15 12.67 25.53
CA PRO A 21 -37.90 12.53 26.26
C PRO A 21 -36.81 13.21 25.45
N GLU A 22 -36.04 14.07 26.06
CA GLU A 22 -34.85 14.63 25.45
C GLU A 22 -34.01 13.44 24.96
N SER A 23 -33.80 13.38 23.68
CA SER A 23 -32.92 12.39 23.08
C SER A 23 -31.49 12.68 23.57
N ASN A 24 -30.99 11.85 24.47
CA ASN A 24 -29.56 11.85 24.83
C ASN A 24 -28.72 11.30 23.67
N HIS A 25 -29.07 11.69 22.45
CA HIS A 25 -28.31 11.29 21.29
C HIS A 25 -26.97 12.04 21.31
N VAL A 26 -25.91 11.32 21.63
CA VAL A 26 -24.55 11.81 21.46
C VAL A 26 -24.16 11.59 19.99
N GLU A 27 -23.81 12.67 19.32
CA GLU A 27 -23.34 12.58 17.94
C GLU A 27 -22.02 11.78 17.93
N PRO A 28 -21.87 10.75 17.09
CA PRO A 28 -20.65 9.95 17.05
C PRO A 28 -19.48 10.73 16.46
N GLU A 29 -18.31 10.53 17.04
CA GLU A 29 -17.05 11.04 16.52
C GLU A 29 -16.48 10.08 15.45
N TYR A 30 -15.97 10.66 14.37
CA TYR A 30 -15.42 9.90 13.24
C TYR A 30 -13.90 9.98 13.22
N HIS A 31 -13.26 8.84 13.00
CA HIS A 31 -11.82 8.68 13.00
C HIS A 31 -11.33 8.06 11.69
N LEU A 32 -10.14 8.44 11.26
CA LEU A 32 -9.49 7.94 10.05
C LEU A 32 -8.10 7.40 10.38
N LEU A 33 -7.73 6.29 9.76
CA LEU A 33 -6.34 5.85 9.72
C LEU A 33 -5.51 6.86 8.94
N VAL A 34 -4.29 7.12 9.40
CA VAL A 34 -3.37 8.09 8.80
C VAL A 34 -2.05 7.44 8.40
N SER A 35 -1.46 7.91 7.32
CA SER A 35 -0.07 7.57 6.98
C SER A 35 0.85 8.35 7.91
N LEU A 36 1.83 7.66 8.49
CA LEU A 36 2.82 8.23 9.41
C LEU A 36 4.21 8.32 8.79
N SER A 37 4.40 7.69 7.62
CA SER A 37 5.68 7.76 6.92
C SER A 37 6.01 9.20 6.58
N SER A 38 7.09 9.72 7.18
CA SER A 38 7.60 11.05 6.90
C SER A 38 8.53 11.01 5.67
N ASP A 39 8.53 12.06 4.88
CA ASP A 39 9.43 12.24 3.73
C ASP A 39 10.93 12.34 4.15
N ASP A 40 11.22 12.32 5.46
CA ASP A 40 12.56 12.57 6.04
C ASP A 40 13.44 11.30 6.16
N ASN A 41 12.92 10.11 5.91
CA ASN A 41 13.74 8.91 5.88
C ASN A 41 14.55 8.85 4.57
N GLU A 42 15.78 8.32 4.62
CA GLU A 42 16.57 7.99 3.42
C GLU A 42 15.74 7.08 2.52
N THR A 43 14.94 7.69 1.68
CA THR A 43 13.98 7.03 0.80
C THR A 43 14.79 6.33 -0.28
N LEU A 44 14.74 5.01 -0.29
CA LEU A 44 15.24 4.22 -1.41
C LEU A 44 14.32 4.49 -2.61
N HIS A 45 14.77 5.34 -3.50
CA HIS A 45 13.96 5.72 -4.66
C HIS A 45 13.91 4.59 -5.69
N LEU A 46 12.77 3.91 -5.79
CA LEU A 46 12.41 3.05 -6.92
C LEU A 46 11.27 3.69 -7.73
N PRO A 47 11.49 4.88 -8.34
CA PRO A 47 10.41 5.69 -8.92
C PRO A 47 9.68 5.02 -10.10
N ASP A 48 10.28 4.04 -10.77
CA ASP A 48 9.65 3.28 -11.85
C ASP A 48 8.96 2.00 -11.37
N LEU A 49 9.09 1.67 -10.09
CA LEU A 49 8.37 0.58 -9.51
C LEU A 49 6.90 1.00 -9.35
N SER A 50 6.00 0.33 -10.05
CA SER A 50 4.56 0.54 -9.86
C SER A 50 3.96 -0.57 -9.00
N PHE A 51 3.03 -0.19 -8.10
CA PHE A 51 2.35 -1.18 -7.30
C PHE A 51 0.87 -0.88 -7.10
N TYR A 52 0.12 -1.91 -6.78
CA TYR A 52 -1.30 -1.84 -6.49
C TYR A 52 -1.60 -2.57 -5.17
N VAL A 53 -2.23 -1.87 -4.24
CA VAL A 53 -2.77 -2.50 -3.03
C VAL A 53 -4.20 -2.95 -3.32
N ARG A 54 -4.40 -4.27 -3.32
CA ARG A 54 -5.70 -4.91 -3.60
C ARG A 54 -6.69 -4.60 -2.48
N GLU A 55 -7.94 -4.96 -2.70
CA GLU A 55 -8.98 -4.97 -1.67
C GLU A 55 -8.51 -5.77 -0.45
N VAL A 56 -8.54 -5.14 0.71
CA VAL A 56 -8.14 -5.76 1.97
C VAL A 56 -9.28 -6.63 2.49
N SER A 57 -9.02 -7.92 2.66
CA SER A 57 -9.98 -8.82 3.29
C SER A 57 -9.95 -8.61 4.80
N ILE A 58 -11.11 -8.35 5.40
CA ILE A 58 -11.29 -8.22 6.85
C ILE A 58 -12.31 -9.23 7.37
N PRO A 59 -12.20 -9.69 8.64
CA PRO A 59 -13.22 -10.53 9.25
C PRO A 59 -14.56 -9.78 9.37
N PRO A 60 -15.71 -10.48 9.30
CA PRO A 60 -17.02 -9.83 9.37
C PRO A 60 -17.25 -8.98 10.63
N TYR A 61 -16.61 -9.29 11.75
CA TYR A 61 -16.77 -8.49 12.98
C TYR A 61 -16.06 -7.14 12.91
N LEU A 62 -15.12 -6.95 11.98
CA LEU A 62 -14.46 -5.68 11.70
C LEU A 62 -15.17 -4.88 10.60
N ASP A 63 -16.08 -5.50 9.86
CA ASP A 63 -16.91 -4.85 8.84
C ASP A 63 -18.12 -4.13 9.50
N ASP A 64 -17.81 -3.32 10.51
CA ASP A 64 -18.73 -2.46 11.24
C ASP A 64 -18.11 -1.06 11.31
N SER A 65 -18.93 -0.04 11.26
CA SER A 65 -18.44 1.34 11.39
C SER A 65 -17.90 1.65 12.79
N ARG A 66 -18.21 0.85 13.81
CA ARG A 66 -17.76 1.03 15.19
C ARG A 66 -16.39 0.39 15.42
N PHE A 67 -15.67 0.92 16.38
CA PHE A 67 -14.43 0.32 16.87
C PHE A 67 -14.70 -0.96 17.62
N ALA A 68 -14.16 -2.08 17.14
CA ALA A 68 -14.17 -3.35 17.85
C ALA A 68 -13.04 -3.39 18.90
N ARG A 69 -13.35 -3.85 20.09
CA ARG A 69 -12.40 -4.02 21.20
C ARG A 69 -12.50 -5.40 21.79
N ARG A 70 -11.42 -6.09 21.86
CA ARG A 70 -11.37 -7.42 22.45
C ARG A 70 -11.34 -7.33 23.96
N GLN A 71 -12.34 -7.89 24.61
CA GLN A 71 -12.42 -7.93 26.07
C GLN A 71 -11.71 -9.16 26.66
N ASN A 72 -11.82 -10.29 25.97
CA ASN A 72 -11.14 -11.54 26.29
C ASN A 72 -11.02 -12.41 25.03
N THR A 73 -10.58 -13.65 25.18
CA THR A 73 -10.33 -14.57 24.05
C THR A 73 -11.54 -14.77 23.13
N SER A 74 -12.77 -14.68 23.67
CA SER A 74 -14.00 -15.03 22.94
C SER A 74 -15.04 -13.91 22.88
N SER A 75 -14.80 -12.74 23.52
CA SER A 75 -15.78 -11.65 23.53
C SER A 75 -15.20 -10.34 23.01
N LEU A 76 -16.06 -9.64 22.30
CA LEU A 76 -15.82 -8.31 21.74
C LEU A 76 -16.83 -7.32 22.31
N ALA A 77 -16.44 -6.06 22.41
CA ALA A 77 -17.30 -4.91 22.60
C ALA A 77 -17.10 -3.92 21.46
N TYR A 78 -18.15 -3.15 21.17
CA TYR A 78 -18.07 -2.07 20.20
C TYR A 78 -18.20 -0.71 20.90
N GLU A 79 -17.45 0.26 20.46
CA GLU A 79 -17.58 1.65 20.92
C GLU A 79 -18.79 2.32 20.29
N GLU A 80 -19.75 2.75 21.12
CA GLU A 80 -21.02 3.27 20.62
C GLU A 80 -20.91 4.70 20.05
N ASN A 81 -19.99 5.52 20.55
CA ASN A 81 -19.87 6.93 20.19
C ASN A 81 -18.74 7.25 19.22
N HIS A 82 -18.00 6.24 18.75
CA HIS A 82 -16.88 6.41 17.84
C HIS A 82 -17.05 5.53 16.61
N ARG A 83 -16.75 6.08 15.45
CA ARG A 83 -16.95 5.42 14.15
C ARG A 83 -15.71 5.57 13.27
N TRP A 84 -15.50 4.59 12.42
CA TRP A 84 -14.63 4.76 11.27
C TRP A 84 -15.27 5.75 10.30
N GLY A 85 -14.51 6.72 9.80
CA GLY A 85 -14.96 7.71 8.82
C GLY A 85 -15.02 7.18 7.39
N GLU A 86 -14.49 5.99 7.16
CA GLU A 86 -14.50 5.24 5.90
C GLU A 86 -14.57 3.74 6.20
N PRO A 87 -14.95 2.88 5.24
CA PRO A 87 -14.88 1.44 5.41
C PRO A 87 -13.46 1.01 5.80
N LEU A 88 -13.31 0.23 6.87
CA LEU A 88 -12.01 -0.08 7.46
C LEU A 88 -11.04 -0.71 6.46
N GLY A 89 -11.51 -1.65 5.62
CA GLY A 89 -10.68 -2.29 4.59
C GLY A 89 -10.13 -1.29 3.56
N GLU A 90 -10.95 -0.29 3.17
CA GLU A 90 -10.53 0.78 2.26
C GLU A 90 -9.51 1.71 2.92
N GLY A 91 -9.72 2.07 4.19
CA GLY A 91 -8.79 2.86 4.99
C GLY A 91 -7.43 2.18 5.12
N ILE A 92 -7.39 0.88 5.41
CA ILE A 92 -6.16 0.09 5.48
C ILE A 92 -5.46 0.08 4.11
N SER A 93 -6.19 -0.20 3.02
CA SER A 93 -5.63 -0.22 1.66
C SER A 93 -5.01 1.12 1.28
N ARG A 94 -5.70 2.22 1.58
CA ARG A 94 -5.24 3.59 1.34
C ARG A 94 -3.97 3.92 2.12
N VAL A 95 -3.94 3.62 3.43
CA VAL A 95 -2.81 3.95 4.30
C VAL A 95 -1.57 3.13 3.94
N VAL A 96 -1.72 1.82 3.72
CA VAL A 96 -0.61 0.96 3.25
C VAL A 96 -0.08 1.46 1.90
N GLY A 97 -0.96 1.85 0.97
CA GLY A 97 -0.55 2.42 -0.31
C GLY A 97 0.27 3.72 -0.15
N LEU A 98 -0.15 4.62 0.73
CA LEU A 98 0.55 5.86 1.03
C LEU A 98 1.92 5.60 1.69
N ASN A 99 1.95 4.74 2.71
CA ASN A 99 3.19 4.38 3.40
C ASN A 99 4.21 3.77 2.43
N LEU A 100 3.79 2.79 1.63
CA LEU A 100 4.66 2.17 0.63
C LEU A 100 5.12 3.17 -0.43
N SER A 101 4.26 4.09 -0.87
CA SER A 101 4.64 5.16 -1.80
C SER A 101 5.76 6.02 -1.23
N SER A 102 5.66 6.40 0.04
CA SER A 102 6.69 7.17 0.74
C SER A 102 7.98 6.36 0.92
N ILE A 103 7.90 5.12 1.45
CA ILE A 103 9.06 4.28 1.73
C ILE A 103 9.81 3.88 0.45
N LEU A 104 9.08 3.50 -0.61
CA LEU A 104 9.67 3.08 -1.89
C LEU A 104 10.04 4.26 -2.80
N GLY A 105 9.66 5.49 -2.44
CA GLY A 105 9.87 6.68 -3.27
C GLY A 105 9.17 6.59 -4.62
N SER A 106 8.06 5.86 -4.72
CA SER A 106 7.31 5.65 -5.95
C SER A 106 5.98 6.37 -5.94
N LEU A 107 5.75 7.23 -6.92
CA LEU A 107 4.45 7.88 -7.16
C LEU A 107 3.53 7.05 -8.07
N SER A 108 4.05 5.95 -8.65
CA SER A 108 3.30 5.08 -9.55
C SER A 108 2.54 4.00 -8.78
N TYR A 109 1.62 4.41 -7.90
CA TYR A 109 0.82 3.48 -7.13
C TYR A 109 -0.68 3.76 -7.24
N SER A 110 -1.46 2.75 -6.89
CA SER A 110 -2.89 2.86 -6.66
C SER A 110 -3.33 1.86 -5.59
N SER A 111 -4.45 2.13 -4.95
CA SER A 111 -5.04 1.26 -3.93
C SER A 111 -6.55 1.12 -4.15
N TYR A 112 -7.10 -0.01 -3.74
CA TYR A 112 -8.55 -0.21 -3.73
C TYR A 112 -9.26 0.93 -2.94
N PRO A 113 -10.41 1.45 -3.38
CA PRO A 113 -11.24 0.98 -4.50
C PRO A 113 -10.83 1.54 -5.89
N SER A 114 -9.79 2.37 -5.96
CA SER A 114 -9.29 2.85 -7.25
C SER A 114 -8.76 1.68 -8.07
N ARG A 115 -9.11 1.64 -9.37
CA ARG A 115 -8.56 0.62 -10.27
C ARG A 115 -7.15 1.01 -10.67
N ALA A 116 -6.26 0.02 -10.74
CA ALA A 116 -4.95 0.21 -11.36
C ALA A 116 -5.15 0.70 -12.80
N ARG A 117 -4.59 1.86 -13.13
CA ARG A 117 -4.70 2.44 -14.49
C ARG A 117 -3.89 1.64 -15.50
N ASN A 118 -2.77 1.04 -15.04
CA ASN A 118 -1.87 0.19 -15.81
C ASN A 118 -1.58 -1.09 -15.01
N ALA A 119 -1.06 -2.12 -15.68
CA ALA A 119 -0.56 -3.30 -14.98
C ALA A 119 0.56 -2.88 -14.02
N ALA A 120 0.31 -3.00 -12.72
CA ALA A 120 1.32 -2.71 -11.71
C ALA A 120 2.45 -3.75 -11.75
N THR A 121 3.67 -3.34 -11.43
CA THR A 121 4.81 -4.25 -11.31
C THR A 121 4.55 -5.26 -10.20
N TYR A 122 4.08 -4.78 -9.06
CA TYR A 122 3.68 -5.61 -7.93
C TYR A 122 2.23 -5.34 -7.52
N GLU A 123 1.57 -6.39 -7.06
CA GLU A 123 0.28 -6.29 -6.41
C GLU A 123 0.40 -6.86 -5.00
N ILE A 124 -0.11 -6.11 -4.03
CA ILE A 124 -0.04 -6.44 -2.61
C ILE A 124 -1.46 -6.78 -2.13
N SER A 125 -1.61 -7.97 -1.56
CA SER A 125 -2.85 -8.44 -0.95
C SER A 125 -2.67 -8.55 0.55
N LEU A 126 -3.63 -8.05 1.32
CA LEU A 126 -3.67 -8.18 2.77
C LEU A 126 -4.95 -8.90 3.18
N SER A 127 -4.78 -9.97 3.96
CA SER A 127 -5.87 -10.66 4.66
C SER A 127 -5.73 -10.38 6.15
N VAL A 128 -6.46 -9.41 6.65
CA VAL A 128 -6.45 -9.02 8.06
C VAL A 128 -7.20 -10.09 8.86
N LEU A 129 -6.58 -10.57 9.92
CA LEU A 129 -7.15 -11.56 10.85
C LEU A 129 -7.57 -10.89 12.16
N GLN A 130 -6.89 -9.81 12.54
CA GLN A 130 -7.13 -9.06 13.77
C GLN A 130 -6.71 -7.59 13.57
N PHE A 131 -7.54 -6.65 14.02
CA PHE A 131 -7.27 -5.20 13.92
C PHE A 131 -8.08 -4.47 14.99
N GLU A 132 -7.66 -4.61 16.24
CA GLU A 132 -8.40 -4.04 17.36
C GLU A 132 -7.55 -3.84 18.60
N ARG A 133 -8.09 -3.08 19.56
CA ARG A 133 -7.55 -3.03 20.91
C ARG A 133 -7.77 -4.36 21.63
N VAL A 134 -6.68 -4.94 22.16
CA VAL A 134 -6.68 -6.23 22.87
C VAL A 134 -6.49 -6.12 24.37
N GLU A 135 -5.79 -5.07 24.81
CA GLU A 135 -5.55 -4.73 26.22
C GLU A 135 -5.84 -3.25 26.43
N ARG A 136 -5.86 -2.81 27.69
CA ARG A 136 -6.16 -1.41 28.03
C ARG A 136 -5.31 -0.40 27.25
N PHE A 137 -4.06 -0.75 26.98
CA PHE A 137 -3.07 0.14 26.37
C PHE A 137 -2.33 -0.50 25.18
N LYS A 138 -2.95 -1.46 24.50
CA LYS A 138 -2.34 -2.10 23.32
C LYS A 138 -3.38 -2.39 22.25
N VAL A 139 -2.99 -2.16 21.02
CA VAL A 139 -3.66 -2.67 19.83
C VAL A 139 -2.88 -3.85 19.24
N ARG A 140 -3.57 -4.75 18.59
CA ARG A 140 -2.95 -5.86 17.85
C ARG A 140 -3.45 -5.87 16.42
N VAL A 141 -2.50 -5.97 15.50
CA VAL A 141 -2.77 -6.16 14.07
C VAL A 141 -2.13 -7.46 13.63
N VAL A 142 -2.96 -8.37 13.13
CA VAL A 142 -2.51 -9.65 12.56
C VAL A 142 -3.01 -9.73 11.13
N ALA A 143 -2.11 -9.93 10.19
CA ALA A 143 -2.47 -10.08 8.79
C ALA A 143 -1.58 -11.10 8.08
N VAL A 144 -2.11 -11.68 7.00
CA VAL A 144 -1.33 -12.39 6.00
C VAL A 144 -1.13 -11.45 4.83
N VAL A 145 0.12 -11.29 4.42
CA VAL A 145 0.51 -10.46 3.28
C VAL A 145 0.96 -11.37 2.15
N GLU A 146 0.53 -11.05 0.95
CA GLU A 146 0.93 -11.72 -0.28
C GLU A 146 1.39 -10.67 -1.28
N ILE A 147 2.55 -10.90 -1.88
CA ILE A 147 3.13 -10.04 -2.91
C ILE A 147 3.11 -10.80 -4.23
N PHE A 148 2.44 -10.24 -5.23
CA PHE A 148 2.32 -10.82 -6.56
C PHE A 148 3.06 -9.96 -7.59
N HIS A 149 3.61 -10.63 -8.57
CA HIS A 149 4.06 -10.04 -9.82
C HIS A 149 3.34 -10.74 -10.99
N ARG A 150 2.57 -9.99 -11.79
CA ARG A 150 1.75 -10.53 -12.91
C ARG A 150 0.93 -11.77 -12.53
N ASN A 151 0.18 -11.69 -11.45
CA ASN A 151 -0.62 -12.79 -10.89
C ASN A 151 0.19 -14.01 -10.37
N SER A 152 1.53 -13.95 -10.37
CA SER A 152 2.38 -14.96 -9.78
C SER A 152 2.77 -14.55 -8.37
N LEU A 153 2.49 -15.40 -7.39
CA LEU A 153 2.88 -15.18 -5.99
C LEU A 153 4.41 -15.20 -5.88
N GLN A 154 4.98 -14.16 -5.31
CA GLN A 154 6.43 -14.00 -5.08
C GLN A 154 6.80 -14.25 -3.64
N SER A 155 6.04 -13.67 -2.71
CA SER A 155 6.26 -13.81 -1.29
C SER A 155 4.93 -13.90 -0.56
N GLN A 156 4.88 -14.68 0.52
CA GLN A 156 3.75 -14.78 1.43
C GLN A 156 4.27 -14.93 2.85
N PHE A 157 3.80 -14.06 3.74
CA PHE A 157 4.20 -14.07 5.14
C PHE A 157 3.08 -13.58 6.05
N LYS A 158 3.21 -13.89 7.34
CA LYS A 158 2.30 -13.41 8.38
C LYS A 158 2.99 -12.32 9.19
N VAL A 159 2.28 -11.24 9.43
CA VAL A 159 2.67 -10.18 10.37
C VAL A 159 1.79 -10.27 11.62
N ASP A 160 2.36 -9.89 12.79
CA ASP A 160 1.66 -9.93 14.09
C ASP A 160 2.24 -8.82 14.97
N GLU A 161 1.67 -7.62 14.85
CA GLU A 161 2.14 -6.41 15.50
C GLU A 161 1.31 -6.10 16.74
N LEU A 162 2.01 -5.77 17.84
CA LEU A 162 1.41 -5.41 19.12
C LEU A 162 1.94 -4.04 19.56
N ILE A 163 1.17 -3.01 19.29
CA ILE A 163 1.58 -1.61 19.47
C ILE A 163 0.99 -1.03 20.76
N PRO A 164 1.80 -0.37 21.60
CA PRO A 164 1.31 0.34 22.77
C PRO A 164 0.48 1.57 22.37
N ILE A 165 -0.58 1.85 23.15
CA ILE A 165 -1.39 3.05 23.00
C ILE A 165 -0.80 4.12 23.94
N GLU A 166 -0.27 5.19 23.37
CA GLU A 166 0.30 6.32 24.11
C GLU A 166 -0.81 7.28 24.54
N GLY A 167 -1.27 7.13 25.76
CA GLY A 167 -2.33 7.97 26.34
C GLY A 167 -3.69 7.26 26.43
N SER A 168 -4.77 8.03 26.38
CA SER A 168 -6.14 7.53 26.51
C SER A 168 -7.02 8.09 25.39
N GLY A 169 -8.13 7.39 25.10
CA GLY A 169 -9.08 7.79 24.07
C GLY A 169 -8.91 7.04 22.75
N VAL A 170 -9.91 7.17 21.88
CA VAL A 170 -9.96 6.48 20.58
C VAL A 170 -8.98 7.09 19.59
N GLU A 171 -8.66 8.37 19.69
CA GLU A 171 -7.65 9.03 18.87
C GLU A 171 -6.28 8.35 19.01
N ASN A 172 -5.84 8.08 20.27
CA ASN A 172 -4.57 7.40 20.52
C ASN A 172 -4.62 5.92 20.11
N GLU A 173 -5.78 5.27 20.19
CA GLU A 173 -6.02 3.92 19.69
C GLU A 173 -5.88 3.89 18.15
N THR A 174 -6.51 4.85 17.47
CA THR A 174 -6.41 5.01 16.01
C THR A 174 -4.98 5.27 15.56
N ARG A 175 -4.26 6.12 16.29
CA ARG A 175 -2.85 6.39 16.03
C ARG A 175 -1.98 5.13 16.18
N ALA A 176 -2.19 4.34 17.24
CA ALA A 176 -1.47 3.09 17.43
C ALA A 176 -1.75 2.06 16.32
N LEU A 177 -3.00 1.98 15.82
CA LEU A 177 -3.35 1.17 14.66
C LEU A 177 -2.66 1.67 13.38
N SER A 178 -2.51 2.99 13.24
CA SER A 178 -1.77 3.60 12.11
C SER A 178 -0.27 3.31 12.19
N VAL A 179 0.33 3.29 13.41
CA VAL A 179 1.72 2.86 13.63
C VAL A 179 1.91 1.40 13.20
N ALA A 180 0.98 0.51 13.58
CA ALA A 180 1.05 -0.88 13.15
C ALA A 180 1.04 -1.03 11.62
N LEU A 181 0.25 -0.22 10.90
CA LEU A 181 0.24 -0.22 9.44
C LEU A 181 1.55 0.32 8.85
N ASP A 182 2.19 1.27 9.52
CA ASP A 182 3.50 1.76 9.10
C ASP A 182 4.57 0.66 9.23
N GLU A 183 4.65 -0.04 10.38
CA GLU A 183 5.55 -1.16 10.59
C GLU A 183 5.32 -2.29 9.58
N ILE A 184 4.07 -2.64 9.30
CA ILE A 184 3.71 -3.62 8.27
C ILE A 184 4.18 -3.15 6.89
N SER A 185 4.03 -1.88 6.57
CA SER A 185 4.48 -1.31 5.29
C SER A 185 6.00 -1.35 5.15
N GLN A 186 6.76 -1.16 6.24
CA GLN A 186 8.21 -1.32 6.26
C GLN A 186 8.62 -2.77 5.99
N ILE A 187 7.94 -3.75 6.59
CA ILE A 187 8.19 -5.17 6.33
C ILE A 187 7.89 -5.49 4.86
N ILE A 188 6.75 -5.04 4.32
CA ILE A 188 6.40 -5.24 2.91
C ILE A 188 7.46 -4.63 2.00
N SER A 189 7.92 -3.42 2.29
CA SER A 189 8.95 -2.76 1.48
C SER A 189 10.27 -3.53 1.50
N SER A 190 10.69 -4.03 2.65
CA SER A 190 11.89 -4.87 2.80
C SER A 190 11.78 -6.14 1.96
N GLU A 191 10.63 -6.82 2.01
CA GLU A 191 10.37 -8.00 1.17
C GLU A 191 10.44 -7.65 -0.33
N ILE A 192 9.85 -6.52 -0.74
CA ILE A 192 9.94 -6.06 -2.14
C ILE A 192 11.40 -5.80 -2.53
N PHE A 193 12.21 -5.21 -1.66
CA PHE A 193 13.64 -4.97 -1.92
C PHE A 193 14.45 -6.26 -2.04
N GLU A 194 14.08 -7.30 -1.31
CA GLU A 194 14.74 -8.60 -1.39
C GLU A 194 14.39 -9.38 -2.68
N LEU A 195 13.35 -8.96 -3.41
CA LEU A 195 13.01 -9.58 -4.69
C LEU A 195 14.10 -9.27 -5.73
N PRO A 196 14.51 -10.26 -6.54
CA PRO A 196 15.66 -10.13 -7.44
C PRO A 196 15.61 -8.91 -8.36
N LEU A 197 14.44 -8.58 -8.90
CA LEU A 197 14.27 -7.41 -9.77
C LEU A 197 14.55 -6.09 -9.07
N SER A 198 14.10 -5.94 -7.82
CA SER A 198 14.30 -4.71 -7.05
C SER A 198 15.76 -4.51 -6.66
N GLN A 199 16.45 -5.57 -6.24
CA GLN A 199 17.88 -5.52 -5.94
C GLN A 199 18.71 -5.10 -7.14
N CYS A 200 18.34 -5.57 -8.32
CA CYS A 200 19.03 -5.24 -9.56
C CYS A 200 18.94 -3.77 -9.93
N MET A 201 17.80 -3.16 -9.71
CA MET A 201 17.58 -1.75 -10.02
C MET A 201 18.48 -0.83 -9.19
N LEU A 202 18.89 -1.28 -8.00
CA LEU A 202 19.74 -0.51 -7.06
C LEU A 202 21.24 -0.75 -7.22
N ILE A 203 21.66 -1.65 -8.13
CA ILE A 203 23.07 -1.88 -8.39
C ILE A 203 23.72 -0.59 -8.86
N LYS A 204 24.76 -0.15 -8.14
CA LYS A 204 25.59 0.98 -8.55
C LYS A 204 26.68 0.51 -9.51
N ILE A 205 26.75 1.18 -10.63
CA ILE A 205 27.80 0.97 -11.63
C ILE A 205 28.75 2.14 -11.51
N SER A 206 30.00 1.85 -11.15
CA SER A 206 31.01 2.87 -10.82
C SER A 206 31.35 3.77 -12.00
N GLU A 207 31.39 3.21 -13.20
CA GLU A 207 31.67 3.94 -14.43
C GLU A 207 30.99 3.28 -15.62
N VAL A 208 30.34 4.10 -16.43
CA VAL A 208 29.70 3.69 -17.69
C VAL A 208 30.19 4.64 -18.78
N ASP A 209 30.87 4.10 -19.77
CA ASP A 209 31.29 4.83 -20.96
C ASP A 209 30.92 4.06 -22.22
N TYR A 210 29.72 4.33 -22.72
CA TYR A 210 29.24 3.81 -23.98
C TYR A 210 29.31 4.89 -25.05
N ASN A 211 30.10 4.69 -26.06
CA ASN A 211 30.28 5.64 -27.15
C ASN A 211 29.84 5.00 -28.47
N ASN A 212 28.74 5.49 -29.02
CA ASN A 212 28.19 4.99 -30.28
C ASN A 212 27.94 3.45 -30.28
N THR A 213 27.45 2.93 -29.14
CA THR A 213 27.21 1.50 -28.93
C THR A 213 25.80 1.14 -29.40
N SER A 214 25.63 0.02 -30.07
CA SER A 214 24.28 -0.45 -30.45
C SER A 214 23.45 -0.79 -29.22
N LEU A 215 22.15 -0.48 -29.27
CA LEU A 215 21.22 -0.76 -28.14
C LEU A 215 21.30 -2.24 -27.72
N ASP A 216 21.34 -3.16 -28.65
CA ASP A 216 21.40 -4.59 -28.40
C ASP A 216 22.70 -5.03 -27.68
N GLN A 217 23.84 -4.45 -28.06
CA GLN A 217 25.10 -4.67 -27.35
C GLN A 217 25.07 -4.09 -25.93
N LEU A 218 24.55 -2.88 -25.79
CA LEU A 218 24.42 -2.19 -24.50
C LEU A 218 23.54 -2.99 -23.52
N LEU A 219 22.41 -3.52 -23.99
CA LEU A 219 21.52 -4.33 -23.15
C LEU A 219 22.16 -5.67 -22.75
N ARG A 220 22.95 -6.30 -23.62
CA ARG A 220 23.72 -7.50 -23.26
C ARG A 220 24.77 -7.21 -22.19
N GLU A 221 25.49 -6.11 -22.30
CA GLU A 221 26.48 -5.72 -21.30
C GLU A 221 25.83 -5.38 -19.96
N LEU A 222 24.70 -4.68 -19.95
CA LEU A 222 23.92 -4.42 -18.75
C LEU A 222 23.40 -5.73 -18.13
N SER A 223 22.92 -6.66 -18.93
CA SER A 223 22.51 -7.99 -18.45
C SER A 223 23.66 -8.75 -17.80
N SER A 224 24.89 -8.63 -18.33
CA SER A 224 26.07 -9.25 -17.74
C SER A 224 26.46 -8.65 -16.40
N HIS A 225 26.36 -7.34 -16.24
CA HIS A 225 26.56 -6.65 -14.96
C HIS A 225 25.54 -7.09 -13.91
N PHE A 226 24.30 -7.29 -14.33
CA PHE A 226 23.25 -7.85 -13.50
C PHE A 226 23.61 -9.25 -12.99
N MET A 227 23.98 -10.15 -13.90
CA MET A 227 24.29 -11.54 -13.60
C MET A 227 25.49 -11.68 -12.65
N SER A 228 26.49 -10.81 -12.78
CA SER A 228 27.70 -10.86 -11.95
C SER A 228 27.46 -10.43 -10.49
N ASN A 229 26.39 -9.67 -10.21
CA ASN A 229 26.08 -9.13 -8.89
C ASN A 229 24.94 -9.85 -8.17
N THR A 230 24.22 -10.76 -8.84
CA THR A 230 23.18 -11.58 -8.21
C THR A 230 23.77 -12.94 -7.81
N ASN A 231 23.78 -13.23 -6.50
CA ASN A 231 24.18 -14.53 -5.93
C ASN A 231 23.15 -15.64 -6.17
N SER A 232 22.37 -15.59 -7.23
CA SER A 232 21.34 -16.60 -7.46
C SER A 232 21.89 -17.76 -8.29
N ASP A 233 21.83 -18.96 -7.73
CA ASP A 233 22.03 -20.25 -8.43
C ASP A 233 21.02 -20.50 -9.60
N GLN A 234 20.15 -19.53 -9.87
CA GLN A 234 19.21 -19.58 -10.98
C GLN A 234 19.86 -18.97 -12.21
N GLN A 235 20.08 -19.79 -13.20
CA GLN A 235 20.50 -19.38 -14.53
C GLN A 235 19.40 -18.50 -15.15
N ILE A 236 19.59 -17.17 -15.10
CA ILE A 236 18.68 -16.19 -15.67
C ILE A 236 19.30 -15.74 -16.98
N ASP A 237 18.84 -16.32 -18.08
CA ASP A 237 19.26 -15.91 -19.43
C ASP A 237 18.49 -14.63 -19.80
N ASN A 238 19.24 -13.58 -20.19
CA ASN A 238 18.71 -12.30 -20.71
C ASN A 238 17.74 -11.55 -19.78
N VAL A 239 18.29 -10.92 -18.74
CA VAL A 239 17.52 -10.13 -17.78
C VAL A 239 17.00 -8.83 -18.37
N ILE A 240 17.71 -8.27 -19.34
CA ILE A 240 17.33 -7.04 -20.05
C ILE A 240 17.28 -7.36 -21.54
N SER A 241 16.11 -7.21 -22.15
CA SER A 241 15.87 -7.61 -23.53
C SER A 241 15.11 -6.55 -24.34
N LEU A 242 15.09 -6.72 -25.65
CA LEU A 242 14.23 -6.01 -26.58
C LEU A 242 12.98 -6.84 -26.89
N ALA A 243 11.81 -6.20 -26.98
CA ALA A 243 10.59 -6.87 -27.39
C ALA A 243 10.72 -7.43 -28.82
N SER A 244 10.10 -8.58 -29.04
CA SER A 244 9.95 -9.16 -30.38
C SER A 244 9.08 -8.23 -31.25
N GLY A 245 9.66 -7.49 -32.13
CA GLY A 245 9.01 -6.45 -32.95
C GLY A 245 9.85 -5.18 -33.07
N PHE A 246 10.97 -5.11 -32.35
CA PHE A 246 12.00 -4.13 -32.65
C PHE A 246 12.57 -4.39 -34.01
N ASP A 247 12.53 -3.40 -34.89
CA ASP A 247 13.22 -3.52 -36.19
C ASP A 247 14.73 -3.43 -35.93
N HIS A 248 15.38 -4.59 -35.89
CA HIS A 248 16.81 -4.72 -35.71
C HIS A 248 17.63 -4.03 -36.82
N SER A 249 16.97 -3.55 -37.91
CA SER A 249 17.61 -2.78 -38.99
C SER A 249 17.85 -1.31 -38.56
N THR A 250 17.16 -0.82 -37.53
CA THR A 250 17.40 0.51 -36.97
C THR A 250 18.50 0.40 -35.92
N THR A 251 19.76 0.56 -36.34
CA THR A 251 20.90 0.67 -35.41
C THR A 251 20.78 1.95 -34.60
N LEU A 252 20.04 1.91 -33.49
CA LEU A 252 20.05 2.94 -32.47
C LEU A 252 21.40 2.90 -31.75
N ASN A 253 22.30 3.79 -32.13
CA ASN A 253 23.56 3.96 -31.43
C ASN A 253 23.40 4.94 -30.27
N ILE A 254 23.77 4.51 -29.10
CA ILE A 254 23.61 5.23 -27.85
C ILE A 254 24.97 5.63 -27.30
N SER A 255 25.09 6.85 -26.86
CA SER A 255 26.26 7.33 -26.13
C SER A 255 25.82 7.77 -24.74
N ILE A 256 26.39 7.15 -23.69
CA ILE A 256 26.18 7.45 -22.27
C ILE A 256 27.53 7.41 -21.61
N SER A 257 27.86 8.46 -20.87
CA SER A 257 29.06 8.53 -20.02
C SER A 257 28.63 9.07 -18.67
N GLU A 258 28.67 8.22 -17.63
CA GLU A 258 28.21 8.53 -16.27
C GLU A 258 29.10 7.84 -15.23
N GLN A 259 29.16 8.40 -14.03
CA GLN A 259 29.86 7.82 -12.88
C GLN A 259 28.89 7.64 -11.72
N ASP A 260 29.08 6.57 -10.96
CA ASP A 260 28.25 6.22 -9.79
C ASP A 260 26.74 6.21 -10.06
N VAL A 261 26.35 5.74 -11.24
CA VAL A 261 24.96 5.66 -11.68
C VAL A 261 24.33 4.33 -11.24
N THR A 262 23.04 4.36 -10.87
CA THR A 262 22.31 3.12 -10.64
C THR A 262 21.90 2.48 -11.97
N LEU A 263 21.74 1.15 -11.97
CA LEU A 263 21.22 0.44 -13.14
C LEU A 263 19.87 1.01 -13.59
N LEU A 264 19.02 1.38 -12.62
CA LEU A 264 17.73 2.01 -12.88
C LEU A 264 17.87 3.35 -13.63
N ASP A 265 18.77 4.23 -13.18
CA ASP A 265 18.98 5.52 -13.84
C ASP A 265 19.52 5.35 -15.26
N LEU A 266 20.37 4.35 -15.45
CA LEU A 266 20.89 4.00 -16.76
C LEU A 266 19.79 3.48 -17.70
N ILE A 267 18.94 2.60 -17.20
CA ILE A 267 17.77 2.10 -17.95
C ILE A 267 16.84 3.27 -18.35
N LYS A 268 16.60 4.24 -17.45
CA LYS A 268 15.81 5.43 -17.76
C LYS A 268 16.44 6.31 -18.82
N GLN A 269 17.76 6.46 -18.78
CA GLN A 269 18.47 7.24 -19.81
C GLN A 269 18.34 6.55 -21.17
N ILE A 270 18.49 5.23 -21.21
CA ILE A 270 18.29 4.44 -22.46
C ILE A 270 16.86 4.64 -22.96
N GLN A 271 15.87 4.49 -22.08
CA GLN A 271 14.45 4.66 -22.42
C GLN A 271 14.18 6.03 -23.07
N ARG A 272 14.70 7.12 -22.47
CA ARG A 272 14.53 8.47 -23.02
C ARG A 272 15.20 8.69 -24.37
N LYS A 273 16.31 7.98 -24.62
CA LYS A 273 17.07 8.10 -25.88
C LYS A 273 16.50 7.22 -26.99
N THR A 274 15.68 6.24 -26.67
CA THR A 274 15.17 5.23 -27.61
C THR A 274 13.66 5.34 -27.85
N ASP A 275 12.96 6.29 -27.23
CA ASP A 275 11.50 6.43 -27.27
C ASP A 275 10.79 5.09 -27.01
N THR A 276 11.25 4.38 -25.99
CA THR A 276 10.70 3.09 -25.59
C THR A 276 9.95 3.19 -24.28
N THR A 277 9.10 2.22 -23.99
CA THR A 277 8.54 1.99 -22.66
C THR A 277 9.11 0.69 -22.07
N LEU A 278 9.12 0.58 -20.75
CA LEU A 278 9.64 -0.57 -20.04
C LEU A 278 8.50 -1.53 -19.67
N LYS A 279 8.74 -2.79 -19.89
CA LYS A 279 7.86 -3.87 -19.46
C LYS A 279 8.63 -4.78 -18.52
N PHE A 280 8.17 -4.86 -17.26
CA PHE A 280 8.82 -5.69 -16.25
C PHE A 280 8.19 -7.06 -16.20
N SER A 281 9.01 -8.11 -16.13
CA SER A 281 8.63 -9.47 -15.81
C SER A 281 9.45 -10.00 -14.65
N ARG A 282 9.12 -11.19 -14.13
CA ARG A 282 9.71 -11.73 -12.89
C ARG A 282 11.24 -11.60 -12.83
N ASN A 283 11.91 -11.85 -13.94
CA ASN A 283 13.36 -11.84 -14.04
C ASN A 283 13.83 -11.11 -15.30
N GLU A 284 13.00 -10.24 -15.88
CA GLU A 284 13.31 -9.64 -17.17
C GLU A 284 12.74 -8.22 -17.26
N ILE A 285 13.55 -7.31 -17.77
CA ILE A 285 13.17 -5.96 -18.16
C ILE A 285 13.18 -5.90 -19.67
N THR A 286 12.03 -5.66 -20.27
CA THR A 286 11.90 -5.61 -21.72
C THR A 286 11.65 -4.19 -22.20
N PHE A 287 12.46 -3.69 -23.12
CA PHE A 287 12.22 -2.43 -23.82
C PHE A 287 11.22 -2.68 -24.94
N VAL A 288 10.13 -1.93 -24.95
CA VAL A 288 9.04 -2.04 -25.91
C VAL A 288 8.92 -0.70 -26.65
N PRO A 289 8.87 -0.69 -28.00
CA PRO A 289 8.68 0.57 -28.73
C PRO A 289 7.37 1.24 -28.32
N LEU A 290 7.38 2.56 -28.26
CA LEU A 290 6.14 3.33 -28.11
C LEU A 290 5.29 3.16 -29.37
N PRO A 291 3.96 3.03 -29.24
CA PRO A 291 3.05 2.84 -30.37
C PRO A 291 3.01 4.06 -31.33
#